data_34e1204412b9610be55228505836acc2
#
_entry.id   34e1204412b9610be55228505836acc2
#
_cell.length_a   1.000
_cell.length_b   1.000
_cell.length_c   1.000
_cell.angle_alpha   90.00
_cell.angle_beta   90.00
_cell.angle_gamma   90.00
#
_symmetry.space_group_name_H-M   'P 1'
#
loop_
_entity.id
_entity.type
_entity.pdbx_description
1 polymer ?
#
loop_
_entity_poly.entity_id
_entity_poly.type
_entity_poly.pdbx_seq_one_letter_code
_entity_poly.pdbx_strand_id
1 'polypeptide(L)'
;MIHTSSSSPERSSCSTSFRTSCSDLSHWRKRLGGKLELLLAESLRVAHESGALRTKDLARVTVDTTVQPKDITFPTDAKLLHAAIKGLTRLARKRGVRLRQSYVRIAKRAAMMAGRYAHAKQFNRHRRQLRILRTRLGRLIRDIRRKIAGNAELEAVFAWPLSRADQIRSQQQRQRGWKLYSFHAPEVECIGKGKASAPYEFGVKASVVTTNARAPGGQFVLHARTLPGNPYDGHTLGAVIEATERLTGREIERAYVDKGYRGHDAPNPRRVFISGQKRGVFGRIKRELTRRSAIEAVIGHMKAEGHLGRCYLKGRAGDAANVILSAVGYNLRLVLAWLRIILRVILLALLQIFTIRPALKPAS
;
A
#
# COMPACT_ATOMS: atom_id res chain seq x y z
N MET A 1 -56.94 37.10 30.48
CA MET A 1 -56.25 36.19 29.49
C MET A 1 -54.79 36.29 29.75
N ILE A 2 -54.24 35.28 30.37
CA ILE A 2 -52.82 35.22 30.78
C ILE A 2 -52.15 34.21 29.83
N HIS A 3 -51.24 34.72 28.99
CA HIS A 3 -50.40 33.89 28.11
C HIS A 3 -49.18 33.42 28.92
N THR A 4 -49.10 32.14 29.19
CA THR A 4 -47.91 31.49 29.75
C THR A 4 -47.04 30.98 28.57
N SER A 5 -45.88 31.61 28.35
CA SER A 5 -44.86 31.16 27.44
C SER A 5 -43.95 30.15 28.16
N SER A 6 -43.98 28.89 27.74
CA SER A 6 -43.05 27.86 28.19
C SER A 6 -41.80 27.92 27.30
N SER A 7 -40.69 28.34 27.88
CA SER A 7 -39.36 28.24 27.28
C SER A 7 -38.72 26.88 27.61
N SER A 8 -38.54 26.06 26.53
CA SER A 8 -37.76 24.84 26.61
C SER A 8 -36.29 25.16 26.52
N PRO A 9 -35.39 24.52 27.31
CA PRO A 9 -33.95 24.75 27.19
C PRO A 9 -33.40 24.06 25.96
N GLU A 10 -32.80 24.85 25.08
CA GLU A 10 -32.00 24.34 23.96
C GLU A 10 -30.78 23.57 24.49
N ARG A 11 -30.73 22.28 24.20
CA ARG A 11 -29.52 21.47 24.36
C ARG A 11 -28.52 21.90 23.30
N SER A 12 -27.53 22.69 23.65
CA SER A 12 -26.35 22.92 22.82
C SER A 12 -25.55 21.64 22.69
N SER A 13 -25.76 20.91 21.60
CA SER A 13 -24.87 19.81 21.20
C SER A 13 -23.58 20.42 20.66
N CYS A 14 -22.54 20.39 21.48
CA CYS A 14 -21.18 20.74 21.07
C CYS A 14 -20.66 19.62 20.15
N SER A 15 -20.98 19.66 18.86
CA SER A 15 -20.39 18.81 17.84
C SER A 15 -19.06 19.42 17.43
N THR A 16 -17.97 19.03 18.09
CA THR A 16 -16.61 19.27 17.63
C THR A 16 -16.38 18.45 16.35
N SER A 17 -16.83 18.96 15.21
CA SER A 17 -16.46 18.40 13.92
C SER A 17 -15.01 18.78 13.63
N PHE A 18 -14.08 17.85 13.83
CA PHE A 18 -12.71 17.98 13.32
C PHE A 18 -12.77 18.03 11.77
N ARG A 19 -12.78 19.24 11.21
CA ARG A 19 -12.67 19.45 9.76
C ARG A 19 -11.21 19.30 9.34
N THR A 20 -10.73 18.07 9.19
CA THR A 20 -9.44 17.80 8.56
C THR A 20 -9.59 17.84 7.04
N SER A 21 -8.85 18.72 6.38
CA SER A 21 -8.81 18.75 4.92
C SER A 21 -7.86 17.67 4.37
N CYS A 22 -8.04 17.26 3.10
CA CYS A 22 -7.11 16.33 2.45
C CYS A 22 -5.67 16.85 2.40
N SER A 23 -5.49 18.19 2.41
CA SER A 23 -4.17 18.85 2.50
C SER A 23 -3.51 18.63 3.86
N ASP A 24 -4.26 18.66 4.96
CA ASP A 24 -3.72 18.49 6.32
C ASP A 24 -3.11 17.11 6.50
N LEU A 25 -3.76 16.06 6.00
CA LEU A 25 -3.22 14.71 5.98
C LEU A 25 -1.94 14.60 5.14
N SER A 26 -1.85 15.36 4.05
CA SER A 26 -0.65 15.40 3.21
C SER A 26 0.49 16.11 3.90
N HIS A 27 0.23 17.23 4.59
CA HIS A 27 1.22 17.95 5.40
C HIS A 27 1.67 17.11 6.58
N TRP A 28 0.75 16.45 7.29
CA TRP A 28 1.06 15.54 8.38
C TRP A 28 2.01 14.42 7.96
N ARG A 29 1.71 13.70 6.85
CA ARG A 29 2.60 12.66 6.31
C ARG A 29 4.00 13.19 5.97
N LYS A 30 4.09 14.40 5.40
CA LYS A 30 5.39 15.02 5.10
C LYS A 30 6.19 15.34 6.36
N ARG A 31 5.55 15.82 7.43
CA ARG A 31 6.22 16.11 8.72
C ARG A 31 6.71 14.84 9.38
N LEU A 32 5.94 13.76 9.34
CA LEU A 32 6.36 12.48 9.90
C LEU A 32 7.53 11.87 9.14
N GLY A 33 7.58 11.96 7.81
CA GLY A 33 8.69 11.47 7.01
C GLY A 33 9.14 10.07 7.41
N GLY A 34 10.41 9.91 7.79
CA GLY A 34 10.98 8.65 8.27
C GLY A 34 10.48 8.19 9.66
N LYS A 35 9.74 9.03 10.38
CA LYS A 35 9.19 8.70 11.72
C LYS A 35 7.89 7.86 11.61
N LEU A 36 7.42 7.51 10.43
CA LEU A 36 6.22 6.68 10.27
C LEU A 36 6.36 5.30 10.93
N GLU A 37 7.57 4.73 11.00
CA GLU A 37 7.83 3.47 11.69
C GLU A 37 7.55 3.58 13.21
N LEU A 38 7.71 4.77 13.81
CA LEU A 38 7.37 4.99 15.21
C LEU A 38 5.87 4.82 15.48
N LEU A 39 5.00 5.12 14.49
CA LEU A 39 3.57 4.83 14.63
C LEU A 39 3.28 3.33 14.69
N LEU A 40 4.03 2.53 13.94
CA LEU A 40 3.89 1.09 14.01
C LEU A 40 4.37 0.57 15.36
N ALA A 41 5.52 1.03 15.85
CA ALA A 41 6.03 0.71 17.19
C ALA A 41 5.00 1.10 18.26
N GLU A 42 4.42 2.30 18.16
CA GLU A 42 3.41 2.79 19.10
C GLU A 42 2.15 1.92 19.08
N SER A 43 1.69 1.48 17.91
CA SER A 43 0.54 0.57 17.82
C SER A 43 0.80 -0.78 18.51
N LEU A 44 2.05 -1.28 18.47
CA LEU A 44 2.47 -2.49 19.17
C LEU A 44 2.62 -2.27 20.67
N ARG A 45 3.13 -1.09 21.10
CA ARG A 45 3.20 -0.70 22.51
C ARG A 45 1.82 -0.69 23.14
N VAL A 46 0.85 -0.03 22.53
CA VAL A 46 -0.54 0.00 23.00
C VAL A 46 -1.16 -1.38 23.03
N ALA A 47 -0.89 -2.24 22.02
CA ALA A 47 -1.33 -3.61 22.00
C ALA A 47 -0.75 -4.45 23.16
N HIS A 48 0.50 -4.19 23.53
CA HIS A 48 1.17 -4.86 24.64
C HIS A 48 0.60 -4.39 25.99
N GLU A 49 0.47 -3.10 26.19
CA GLU A 49 -0.05 -2.49 27.43
C GLU A 49 -1.52 -2.88 27.70
N SER A 50 -2.33 -2.99 26.64
CA SER A 50 -3.72 -3.46 26.75
C SER A 50 -3.85 -4.98 26.98
N GLY A 51 -2.75 -5.74 27.00
CA GLY A 51 -2.74 -7.19 27.09
C GLY A 51 -3.19 -7.93 25.82
N ALA A 52 -3.45 -7.21 24.72
CA ALA A 52 -3.80 -7.79 23.43
C ALA A 52 -2.64 -8.55 22.77
N LEU A 53 -1.39 -8.14 23.03
CA LEU A 53 -0.15 -8.71 22.53
C LEU A 53 0.77 -9.04 23.71
N ARG A 54 1.33 -10.25 23.74
CA ARG A 54 2.26 -10.66 24.81
C ARG A 54 3.68 -10.71 24.27
N THR A 55 4.66 -10.46 25.12
CA THR A 55 6.10 -10.52 24.79
C THR A 55 6.49 -11.85 24.12
N LYS A 56 6.00 -12.98 24.61
CA LYS A 56 6.26 -14.31 24.04
C LYS A 56 5.74 -14.52 22.61
N ASP A 57 4.79 -13.70 22.16
CA ASP A 57 4.21 -13.78 20.83
C ASP A 57 5.12 -13.12 19.77
N LEU A 58 6.12 -12.31 20.21
CA LEU A 58 7.08 -11.63 19.35
C LEU A 58 8.23 -12.54 18.88
N ALA A 59 8.57 -13.60 19.63
CA ALA A 59 9.69 -14.47 19.35
C ALA A 59 9.52 -15.37 18.10
N ARG A 60 8.29 -15.48 17.58
CA ARG A 60 7.95 -16.35 16.46
C ARG A 60 7.14 -15.58 15.43
N VAL A 61 7.70 -15.45 14.25
CA VAL A 61 7.14 -14.59 13.21
C VAL A 61 6.83 -15.37 11.92
N THR A 62 5.91 -14.85 11.17
CA THR A 62 5.66 -15.24 9.78
C THR A 62 6.03 -14.05 8.90
N VAL A 63 6.84 -14.29 7.86
CA VAL A 63 7.23 -13.28 6.89
C VAL A 63 6.70 -13.67 5.53
N ASP A 64 6.08 -12.72 4.84
CA ASP A 64 5.59 -12.91 3.47
C ASP A 64 5.73 -11.61 2.68
N THR A 65 5.74 -11.72 1.35
CA THR A 65 5.72 -10.58 0.46
C THR A 65 4.39 -10.46 -0.27
N THR A 66 3.98 -9.23 -0.52
CA THR A 66 2.82 -8.95 -1.34
C THR A 66 3.11 -7.78 -2.27
N VAL A 67 2.28 -7.58 -3.29
CA VAL A 67 2.34 -6.37 -4.10
C VAL A 67 1.33 -5.36 -3.56
N GLN A 68 1.80 -4.13 -3.40
CA GLN A 68 0.97 -2.95 -3.24
C GLN A 68 0.74 -2.34 -4.62
N PRO A 69 -0.43 -2.53 -5.25
CA PRO A 69 -0.72 -1.91 -6.54
C PRO A 69 -0.79 -0.39 -6.44
N LYS A 70 -0.27 0.29 -7.45
CA LYS A 70 -0.41 1.74 -7.61
C LYS A 70 -1.74 2.08 -8.26
N ASP A 71 -2.31 3.24 -7.95
CA ASP A 71 -3.50 3.76 -8.63
C ASP A 71 -3.17 4.21 -10.06
N ILE A 72 -2.98 3.23 -10.93
CA ILE A 72 -2.78 3.44 -12.36
C ILE A 72 -3.71 2.55 -13.17
N THR A 73 -4.06 3.01 -14.36
CA THR A 73 -4.76 2.13 -15.32
C THR A 73 -3.78 1.10 -15.86
N PHE A 74 -4.27 -0.11 -16.18
CA PHE A 74 -3.44 -1.15 -16.82
C PHE A 74 -2.63 -0.56 -17.98
N PRO A 75 -1.29 -0.61 -17.92
CA PRO A 75 -0.42 0.07 -18.87
C PRO A 75 -0.42 -0.64 -20.23
N THR A 76 -0.82 0.10 -21.26
CA THR A 76 -0.64 -0.28 -22.65
C THR A 76 0.11 0.84 -23.36
N ASP A 77 0.87 0.54 -24.42
CA ASP A 77 1.60 1.55 -25.18
C ASP A 77 0.71 2.73 -25.58
N ALA A 78 -0.52 2.44 -26.02
CA ALA A 78 -1.47 3.49 -26.42
C ALA A 78 -1.86 4.42 -25.26
N LYS A 79 -2.11 3.84 -24.07
CA LYS A 79 -2.45 4.63 -22.87
C LYS A 79 -1.27 5.45 -22.38
N LEU A 80 -0.06 4.89 -22.39
CA LEU A 80 1.17 5.59 -21.98
C LEU A 80 1.49 6.77 -22.92
N LEU A 81 1.46 6.55 -24.23
CA LEU A 81 1.66 7.60 -25.23
C LEU A 81 0.62 8.72 -25.11
N HIS A 82 -0.65 8.37 -24.92
CA HIS A 82 -1.70 9.36 -24.70
C HIS A 82 -1.52 10.12 -23.38
N ALA A 83 -1.15 9.44 -22.29
CA ALA A 83 -0.88 10.07 -21.00
C ALA A 83 0.30 11.06 -21.08
N ALA A 84 1.37 10.72 -21.80
CA ALA A 84 2.50 11.60 -22.04
C ALA A 84 2.09 12.86 -22.83
N ILE A 85 1.32 12.71 -23.92
CA ILE A 85 0.80 13.86 -24.70
C ILE A 85 -0.07 14.76 -23.79
N LYS A 86 -1.00 14.18 -23.04
CA LYS A 86 -1.88 14.92 -22.12
C LYS A 86 -1.08 15.63 -21.01
N GLY A 87 -0.09 14.94 -20.43
CA GLY A 87 0.75 15.47 -19.35
C GLY A 87 1.62 16.65 -19.81
N LEU A 88 2.34 16.49 -20.92
CA LEU A 88 3.17 17.56 -21.51
C LEU A 88 2.33 18.77 -21.91
N THR A 89 1.17 18.56 -22.54
CA THR A 89 0.26 19.66 -22.93
C THR A 89 -0.27 20.41 -21.69
N ARG A 90 -0.62 19.69 -20.62
CA ARG A 90 -1.06 20.33 -19.37
C ARG A 90 0.05 21.15 -18.73
N LEU A 91 1.27 20.62 -18.70
CA LEU A 91 2.43 21.32 -18.16
C LEU A 91 2.76 22.58 -18.98
N ALA A 92 2.76 22.46 -20.31
CA ALA A 92 3.00 23.59 -21.21
C ALA A 92 1.99 24.73 -20.97
N ARG A 93 0.68 24.40 -20.86
CA ARG A 93 -0.36 25.38 -20.52
C ARG A 93 -0.11 26.02 -19.15
N LYS A 94 0.22 25.21 -18.13
CA LYS A 94 0.49 25.72 -16.77
C LYS A 94 1.67 26.68 -16.72
N ARG A 95 2.67 26.50 -17.60
CA ARG A 95 3.89 27.31 -17.64
C ARG A 95 3.89 28.36 -18.75
N GLY A 96 2.74 28.66 -19.36
CA GLY A 96 2.61 29.68 -20.40
C GLY A 96 3.28 29.34 -21.74
N VAL A 97 3.75 28.09 -21.94
CA VAL A 97 4.37 27.66 -23.19
C VAL A 97 3.29 27.45 -24.26
N ARG A 98 3.23 28.35 -25.24
CA ARG A 98 2.25 28.30 -26.32
C ARG A 98 2.63 27.24 -27.35
N LEU A 99 1.90 26.12 -27.35
CA LEU A 99 2.10 25.02 -28.30
C LEU A 99 1.53 25.33 -29.66
N ARG A 100 2.24 24.91 -30.74
CA ARG A 100 1.72 24.98 -32.11
C ARG A 100 0.44 24.12 -32.24
N GLN A 101 0.46 22.93 -31.66
CA GLN A 101 -0.70 22.03 -31.59
C GLN A 101 -0.61 21.08 -30.40
N SER A 102 -1.69 20.91 -29.64
CA SER A 102 -1.70 20.06 -28.43
C SER A 102 -1.83 18.56 -28.72
N TYR A 103 -2.40 18.19 -29.86
CA TYR A 103 -2.70 16.79 -30.28
C TYR A 103 -3.58 15.98 -29.34
N VAL A 104 -4.08 16.52 -28.22
CA VAL A 104 -4.82 15.77 -27.17
C VAL A 104 -6.04 15.07 -27.71
N ARG A 105 -6.85 15.77 -28.55
CA ARG A 105 -8.07 15.19 -29.13
C ARG A 105 -7.77 14.03 -30.07
N ILE A 106 -6.78 14.20 -30.95
CA ILE A 106 -6.32 13.17 -31.90
C ILE A 106 -5.75 11.97 -31.14
N ALA A 107 -4.93 12.22 -30.11
CA ALA A 107 -4.32 11.18 -29.30
C ALA A 107 -5.38 10.36 -28.52
N LYS A 108 -6.41 11.02 -27.96
CA LYS A 108 -7.52 10.34 -27.29
C LYS A 108 -8.24 9.36 -28.24
N ARG A 109 -8.57 9.83 -29.48
CA ARG A 109 -9.20 8.99 -30.50
C ARG A 109 -8.31 7.83 -30.92
N ALA A 110 -7.03 8.08 -31.20
CA ALA A 110 -6.07 7.05 -31.60
C ALA A 110 -5.86 5.99 -30.49
N ALA A 111 -5.76 6.40 -29.23
CA ALA A 111 -5.62 5.48 -28.10
C ALA A 111 -6.88 4.59 -27.93
N MET A 112 -8.08 5.16 -28.07
CA MET A 112 -9.33 4.42 -28.04
C MET A 112 -9.40 3.40 -29.18
N MET A 113 -9.08 3.82 -30.41
CA MET A 113 -9.10 2.94 -31.58
C MET A 113 -8.03 1.83 -31.49
N ALA A 114 -6.84 2.14 -30.92
CA ALA A 114 -5.83 1.13 -30.65
C ALA A 114 -6.36 0.03 -29.73
N GLY A 115 -7.09 0.39 -28.66
CA GLY A 115 -7.73 -0.58 -27.77
C GLY A 115 -8.76 -1.46 -28.48
N ARG A 116 -9.64 -0.85 -29.27
CA ARG A 116 -10.67 -1.60 -30.05
C ARG A 116 -10.04 -2.57 -31.03
N TYR A 117 -9.02 -2.15 -31.80
CA TYR A 117 -8.34 -3.03 -32.75
C TYR A 117 -7.54 -4.14 -32.07
N ALA A 118 -6.96 -3.89 -30.89
CA ALA A 118 -6.29 -4.93 -30.12
C ALA A 118 -7.29 -5.99 -29.65
N HIS A 119 -8.45 -5.58 -29.12
CA HIS A 119 -9.52 -6.50 -28.71
C HIS A 119 -10.05 -7.32 -29.88
N ALA A 120 -10.25 -6.70 -31.05
CA ALA A 120 -10.68 -7.37 -32.27
C ALA A 120 -9.54 -8.16 -32.99
N LYS A 121 -8.37 -8.31 -32.36
CA LYS A 121 -7.17 -8.97 -32.91
C LYS A 121 -6.67 -8.39 -34.26
N GLN A 122 -7.07 -7.17 -34.61
CA GLN A 122 -6.67 -6.47 -35.84
C GLN A 122 -5.31 -5.76 -35.64
N PHE A 123 -4.24 -6.52 -35.47
CA PHE A 123 -2.94 -5.99 -35.05
C PHE A 123 -2.29 -5.01 -36.02
N ASN A 124 -2.54 -5.09 -37.33
CA ASN A 124 -2.03 -4.12 -38.32
C ASN A 124 -2.65 -2.75 -38.12
N ARG A 125 -3.98 -2.68 -37.89
CA ARG A 125 -4.69 -1.44 -37.60
C ARG A 125 -4.27 -0.88 -36.22
N HIS A 126 -4.09 -1.77 -35.22
CA HIS A 126 -3.55 -1.39 -33.92
C HIS A 126 -2.17 -0.73 -34.03
N ARG A 127 -1.22 -1.35 -34.77
CA ARG A 127 0.12 -0.79 -34.98
C ARG A 127 0.09 0.58 -35.69
N ARG A 128 -0.84 0.78 -36.64
CA ARG A 128 -1.06 2.08 -37.29
C ARG A 128 -1.43 3.18 -36.28
N GLN A 129 -2.32 2.88 -35.33
CA GLN A 129 -2.71 3.83 -34.28
C GLN A 129 -1.54 4.15 -33.34
N LEU A 130 -0.74 3.15 -32.94
CA LEU A 130 0.47 3.38 -32.15
C LEU A 130 1.49 4.27 -32.88
N ARG A 131 1.66 4.07 -34.19
CA ARG A 131 2.54 4.94 -35.01
C ARG A 131 2.07 6.39 -34.99
N ILE A 132 0.75 6.63 -35.15
CA ILE A 132 0.16 7.97 -35.04
C ILE A 132 0.50 8.60 -33.69
N LEU A 133 0.28 7.89 -32.59
CA LEU A 133 0.57 8.38 -31.24
C LEU A 133 2.05 8.71 -31.04
N ARG A 134 2.97 7.82 -31.46
CA ARG A 134 4.43 8.05 -31.38
C ARG A 134 4.87 9.27 -32.19
N THR A 135 4.31 9.44 -33.39
CA THR A 135 4.61 10.58 -34.26
C THR A 135 4.13 11.91 -33.62
N ARG A 136 2.90 11.91 -33.07
CA ARG A 136 2.35 13.12 -32.43
C ARG A 136 3.09 13.48 -31.16
N LEU A 137 3.45 12.50 -30.33
CA LEU A 137 4.29 12.73 -29.15
C LEU A 137 5.65 13.30 -29.54
N GLY A 138 6.33 12.73 -30.54
CA GLY A 138 7.61 13.25 -31.01
C GLY A 138 7.55 14.68 -31.56
N ARG A 139 6.45 15.04 -32.25
CA ARG A 139 6.24 16.45 -32.69
C ARG A 139 6.05 17.38 -31.50
N LEU A 140 5.28 16.97 -30.50
CA LEU A 140 5.04 17.76 -29.28
C LEU A 140 6.35 17.97 -28.50
N ILE A 141 7.17 16.93 -28.32
CA ILE A 141 8.46 17.01 -27.64
C ILE A 141 9.38 18.02 -28.34
N ARG A 142 9.51 17.95 -29.67
CA ARG A 142 10.35 18.90 -30.45
C ARG A 142 9.82 20.32 -30.37
N ASP A 143 8.50 20.52 -30.39
CA ASP A 143 7.90 21.87 -30.30
C ASP A 143 8.17 22.49 -28.91
N ILE A 144 8.00 21.70 -27.82
CA ILE A 144 8.32 22.17 -26.47
C ILE A 144 9.81 22.53 -26.37
N ARG A 145 10.73 21.63 -26.78
CA ARG A 145 12.19 21.88 -26.69
C ARG A 145 12.60 23.16 -27.36
N ARG A 146 12.10 23.42 -28.58
CA ARG A 146 12.40 24.68 -29.31
C ARG A 146 11.91 25.92 -28.57
N LYS A 147 10.79 25.83 -27.85
CA LYS A 147 10.16 27.00 -27.20
C LYS A 147 10.70 27.29 -25.82
N ILE A 148 11.30 26.31 -25.16
CA ILE A 148 11.94 26.50 -23.86
C ILE A 148 13.43 26.76 -23.98
N ALA A 149 14.02 26.55 -25.16
CA ALA A 149 15.45 26.76 -25.39
C ALA A 149 15.89 28.18 -25.02
N GLY A 150 16.93 28.27 -24.21
CA GLY A 150 17.45 29.55 -23.68
C GLY A 150 16.74 30.06 -22.41
N ASN A 151 15.73 29.32 -21.89
CA ASN A 151 15.10 29.67 -20.62
C ASN A 151 15.42 28.57 -19.59
N ALA A 152 16.43 28.77 -18.77
CA ALA A 152 16.93 27.78 -17.79
C ALA A 152 15.83 27.29 -16.80
N GLU A 153 14.92 28.16 -16.38
CA GLU A 153 13.83 27.78 -15.48
C GLU A 153 12.87 26.80 -16.17
N LEU A 154 12.46 27.10 -17.40
CA LEU A 154 11.57 26.22 -18.15
C LEU A 154 12.28 24.91 -18.52
N GLU A 155 13.54 24.95 -18.91
CA GLU A 155 14.33 23.76 -19.21
C GLU A 155 14.40 22.82 -18.00
N ALA A 156 14.67 23.35 -16.81
CA ALA A 156 14.68 22.57 -15.56
C ALA A 156 13.32 21.92 -15.26
N VAL A 157 12.22 22.68 -15.42
CA VAL A 157 10.85 22.18 -15.16
C VAL A 157 10.46 21.08 -16.16
N PHE A 158 10.87 21.18 -17.41
CA PHE A 158 10.51 20.23 -18.46
C PHE A 158 11.49 19.07 -18.61
N ALA A 159 12.69 19.12 -18.03
CA ALA A 159 13.72 18.08 -18.17
C ALA A 159 13.20 16.67 -17.90
N TRP A 160 12.65 16.44 -16.71
CA TRP A 160 12.08 15.14 -16.33
C TRP A 160 10.85 14.71 -17.16
N PRO A 161 9.84 15.55 -17.35
CA PRO A 161 8.69 15.20 -18.19
C PRO A 161 9.06 14.86 -19.64
N LEU A 162 10.00 15.58 -20.24
CA LEU A 162 10.48 15.31 -21.60
C LEU A 162 11.26 14.00 -21.67
N SER A 163 12.18 13.75 -20.74
CA SER A 163 12.95 12.50 -20.67
C SER A 163 12.00 11.27 -20.57
N ARG A 164 11.00 11.32 -19.68
CA ARG A 164 9.99 10.24 -19.58
C ARG A 164 9.16 10.06 -20.85
N ALA A 165 8.80 11.17 -21.49
CA ALA A 165 8.05 11.12 -22.75
C ALA A 165 8.86 10.50 -23.88
N ASP A 166 10.15 10.80 -23.98
CA ASP A 166 11.06 10.17 -24.95
C ASP A 166 11.21 8.67 -24.67
N GLN A 167 11.36 8.28 -23.40
CA GLN A 167 11.44 6.89 -23.03
C GLN A 167 10.15 6.12 -23.39
N ILE A 168 8.95 6.67 -23.08
CA ILE A 168 7.68 6.06 -23.47
C ILE A 168 7.55 5.97 -24.99
N ARG A 169 8.09 6.95 -25.73
CA ARG A 169 8.07 6.95 -27.19
C ARG A 169 8.94 5.85 -27.80
N SER A 170 10.12 5.60 -27.22
CA SER A 170 11.11 4.65 -27.71
C SER A 170 10.87 3.22 -27.23
N GLN A 171 10.29 3.02 -26.02
CA GLN A 171 10.13 1.69 -25.45
C GLN A 171 9.25 0.76 -26.29
N GLN A 172 9.57 -0.53 -26.26
CA GLN A 172 8.87 -1.60 -26.97
C GLN A 172 8.22 -2.60 -26.02
N GLN A 173 7.15 -3.28 -26.49
CA GLN A 173 6.40 -4.22 -25.66
C GLN A 173 7.26 -5.36 -25.10
N ARG A 174 8.15 -5.94 -25.91
CA ARG A 174 9.02 -7.08 -25.54
C ARG A 174 10.45 -6.65 -25.14
N GLN A 175 10.67 -5.36 -24.91
CA GLN A 175 11.97 -4.84 -24.47
C GLN A 175 12.35 -5.46 -23.11
N ARG A 176 13.59 -5.91 -22.97
CA ARG A 176 14.21 -6.27 -21.72
C ARG A 176 14.73 -5.01 -21.00
N GLY A 177 14.90 -5.11 -19.68
CA GLY A 177 15.37 -4.00 -18.86
C GLY A 177 14.28 -3.03 -18.42
N TRP A 178 14.69 -1.85 -17.96
CA TRP A 178 13.79 -0.90 -17.34
C TRP A 178 12.79 -0.27 -18.32
N LYS A 179 11.52 -0.26 -17.89
CA LYS A 179 10.39 0.33 -18.66
C LYS A 179 9.56 1.22 -17.76
N LEU A 180 8.97 2.26 -18.33
CA LEU A 180 7.94 3.05 -17.67
C LEU A 180 6.57 2.41 -17.86
N TYR A 181 5.87 2.22 -16.75
CA TYR A 181 4.49 1.71 -16.72
C TYR A 181 3.46 2.81 -16.44
N SER A 182 3.91 4.00 -16.03
CA SER A 182 3.07 5.18 -15.89
C SER A 182 3.86 6.46 -16.14
N PHE A 183 3.25 7.43 -16.83
CA PHE A 183 3.87 8.75 -17.05
C PHE A 183 3.91 9.59 -15.77
N HIS A 184 2.89 9.51 -14.94
CA HIS A 184 2.77 10.31 -13.70
C HIS A 184 3.37 9.64 -12.46
N ALA A 185 3.53 8.32 -12.49
CA ALA A 185 4.11 7.52 -11.41
C ALA A 185 5.24 6.63 -11.96
N PRO A 186 6.43 7.19 -12.22
CA PRO A 186 7.55 6.47 -12.83
C PRO A 186 8.15 5.39 -11.93
N GLU A 187 7.88 5.45 -10.63
CA GLU A 187 8.30 4.50 -9.63
C GLU A 187 7.61 3.13 -9.72
N VAL A 188 6.54 3.01 -10.54
CA VAL A 188 5.76 1.79 -10.67
C VAL A 188 6.56 0.69 -11.35
N GLU A 189 6.58 -0.47 -10.73
CA GLU A 189 7.22 -1.68 -11.21
C GLU A 189 6.19 -2.69 -11.72
N CYS A 190 6.61 -3.56 -12.63
CA CYS A 190 5.80 -4.69 -13.11
C CYS A 190 6.25 -5.95 -12.38
N ILE A 191 5.38 -6.50 -11.55
CA ILE A 191 5.68 -7.64 -10.69
C ILE A 191 4.89 -8.85 -11.18
N GLY A 192 5.59 -9.92 -11.55
CA GLY A 192 4.99 -11.18 -11.96
C GLY A 192 4.41 -11.93 -10.75
N LYS A 193 3.19 -12.40 -10.88
CA LYS A 193 2.47 -13.15 -9.82
C LYS A 193 2.35 -14.63 -10.09
N GLY A 194 2.71 -15.10 -11.28
CA GLY A 194 2.54 -16.51 -11.66
C GLY A 194 1.09 -17.00 -11.72
N LYS A 195 0.09 -16.10 -11.62
CA LYS A 195 -1.33 -16.44 -11.71
C LYS A 195 -1.80 -16.31 -13.15
N ALA A 196 -2.50 -17.32 -13.69
CA ALA A 196 -2.99 -17.30 -15.06
C ALA A 196 -3.97 -16.14 -15.35
N SER A 197 -4.86 -15.82 -14.42
CA SER A 197 -5.88 -14.77 -14.58
C SER A 197 -5.33 -13.35 -14.45
N ALA A 198 -4.24 -13.15 -13.67
CA ALA A 198 -3.62 -11.85 -13.44
C ALA A 198 -2.09 -12.02 -13.33
N PRO A 199 -1.39 -12.22 -14.44
CA PRO A 199 0.03 -12.57 -14.46
C PRO A 199 0.93 -11.44 -13.93
N TYR A 200 0.48 -10.19 -14.02
CA TYR A 200 1.25 -9.01 -13.62
C TYR A 200 0.44 -8.07 -12.75
N GLU A 201 1.08 -7.57 -11.69
CA GLU A 201 0.60 -6.44 -10.89
C GLU A 201 1.55 -5.25 -11.04
N PHE A 202 1.00 -4.03 -11.06
CA PHE A 202 1.77 -2.80 -11.26
C PHE A 202 1.77 -1.95 -10.00
N GLY A 203 2.93 -1.87 -9.35
CA GLY A 203 3.08 -1.19 -8.07
C GLY A 203 4.47 -1.39 -7.49
N VAL A 204 4.55 -1.67 -6.21
CA VAL A 204 5.79 -1.98 -5.49
C VAL A 204 5.59 -3.24 -4.65
N LYS A 205 6.64 -4.06 -4.54
CA LYS A 205 6.67 -5.19 -3.61
C LYS A 205 6.74 -4.66 -2.17
N ALA A 206 6.01 -5.29 -1.26
CA ALA A 206 6.04 -4.99 0.17
C ALA A 206 6.25 -6.27 0.96
N SER A 207 7.10 -6.23 1.98
CA SER A 207 7.25 -7.27 2.98
C SER A 207 6.36 -6.97 4.17
N VAL A 208 5.74 -8.01 4.71
CA VAL A 208 4.89 -7.96 5.91
C VAL A 208 5.36 -9.04 6.88
N VAL A 209 5.57 -8.66 8.13
CA VAL A 209 5.93 -9.57 9.22
C VAL A 209 4.80 -9.58 10.25
N THR A 210 4.32 -10.76 10.60
CA THR A 210 3.26 -10.91 11.60
C THR A 210 3.70 -11.84 12.71
N THR A 211 3.03 -11.77 13.87
CA THR A 211 3.13 -12.84 14.87
C THR A 211 2.72 -14.18 14.23
N ASN A 212 3.44 -15.27 14.49
CA ASN A 212 3.02 -16.59 14.02
C ASN A 212 1.86 -17.13 14.88
N ALA A 213 1.95 -16.99 16.20
CA ALA A 213 0.89 -17.36 17.11
C ALA A 213 -0.22 -16.28 17.14
N ARG A 214 -1.45 -16.71 17.34
CA ARG A 214 -2.54 -15.78 17.64
C ARG A 214 -2.37 -15.26 19.07
N ALA A 215 -2.05 -13.98 19.21
CA ALA A 215 -2.08 -13.28 20.50
C ALA A 215 -3.54 -13.13 20.99
N PRO A 216 -3.79 -12.75 22.26
CA PRO A 216 -5.15 -12.57 22.77
C PRO A 216 -6.00 -11.63 21.90
N GLY A 217 -5.44 -10.53 21.43
CA GLY A 217 -6.11 -9.58 20.53
C GLY A 217 -6.09 -9.96 19.04
N GLY A 218 -5.40 -11.03 18.65
CA GLY A 218 -5.34 -11.47 17.25
C GLY A 218 -3.92 -11.65 16.72
N GLN A 219 -3.74 -11.61 15.39
CA GLN A 219 -2.44 -11.74 14.72
C GLN A 219 -1.94 -10.35 14.32
N PHE A 220 -0.97 -9.81 15.06
CA PHE A 220 -0.45 -8.45 14.85
C PHE A 220 0.59 -8.40 13.75
N VAL A 221 0.63 -7.28 13.01
CA VAL A 221 1.71 -6.93 12.09
C VAL A 221 2.83 -6.29 12.91
N LEU A 222 3.99 -6.94 12.93
CA LEU A 222 5.17 -6.49 13.67
C LEU A 222 6.04 -5.51 12.86
N HIS A 223 6.12 -5.74 11.54
CA HIS A 223 6.89 -4.89 10.63
C HIS A 223 6.28 -4.92 9.24
N ALA A 224 6.37 -3.79 8.53
CA ALA A 224 5.96 -3.70 7.14
C ALA A 224 6.79 -2.65 6.41
N ARG A 225 7.31 -2.99 5.22
CA ARG A 225 8.14 -2.08 4.40
C ARG A 225 8.00 -2.36 2.91
N THR A 226 8.24 -1.34 2.09
CA THR A 226 8.37 -1.51 0.64
C THR A 226 9.74 -2.09 0.27
N LEU A 227 9.77 -2.85 -0.83
CA LEU A 227 10.96 -3.46 -1.42
C LEU A 227 11.10 -3.01 -2.88
N PRO A 228 11.59 -1.78 -3.14
CA PRO A 228 11.77 -1.28 -4.49
C PRO A 228 12.79 -2.11 -5.28
N GLY A 229 12.61 -2.20 -6.62
CA GLY A 229 13.47 -2.99 -7.50
C GLY A 229 13.04 -4.45 -7.62
N ASN A 230 11.91 -4.83 -6.98
CA ASN A 230 11.39 -6.20 -6.98
C ASN A 230 12.48 -7.25 -6.66
N PRO A 231 13.23 -7.09 -5.54
CA PRO A 231 14.30 -8.03 -5.18
C PRO A 231 13.75 -9.44 -4.99
N TYR A 232 14.63 -10.44 -5.09
CA TYR A 232 14.30 -11.81 -4.72
C TYR A 232 13.95 -11.90 -3.23
N ASP A 233 12.89 -12.61 -2.87
CA ASP A 233 12.36 -12.62 -1.49
C ASP A 233 13.41 -13.12 -0.47
N GLY A 234 14.15 -14.17 -0.84
CA GLY A 234 15.20 -14.71 0.01
C GLY A 234 16.31 -13.70 0.38
N HIS A 235 16.66 -12.80 -0.53
CA HIS A 235 17.71 -11.77 -0.29
C HIS A 235 17.21 -10.57 0.53
N THR A 236 15.97 -10.59 0.98
CA THR A 236 15.40 -9.52 1.81
C THR A 236 15.14 -9.95 3.25
N LEU A 237 15.24 -11.25 3.53
CA LEU A 237 14.78 -11.81 4.80
C LEU A 237 15.64 -11.35 5.97
N GLY A 238 16.97 -11.36 5.84
CA GLY A 238 17.89 -10.91 6.89
C GLY A 238 17.60 -9.47 7.33
N ALA A 239 17.58 -8.56 6.35
CA ALA A 239 17.30 -7.14 6.61
C ALA A 239 15.88 -6.88 7.18
N VAL A 240 14.89 -7.71 6.82
CA VAL A 240 13.52 -7.61 7.36
C VAL A 240 13.46 -8.11 8.81
N ILE A 241 14.16 -9.19 9.13
CA ILE A 241 14.25 -9.71 10.50
C ILE A 241 14.92 -8.68 11.40
N GLU A 242 16.10 -8.16 11.02
CA GLU A 242 16.84 -7.14 11.78
C GLU A 242 16.01 -5.87 12.03
N ALA A 243 15.29 -5.40 11.01
CA ALA A 243 14.41 -4.25 11.15
C ALA A 243 13.24 -4.55 12.12
N THR A 244 12.71 -5.77 12.10
CA THR A 244 11.64 -6.19 13.02
C THR A 244 12.13 -6.27 14.45
N GLU A 245 13.33 -6.84 14.70
CA GLU A 245 13.94 -6.92 16.02
C GLU A 245 14.24 -5.53 16.59
N ARG A 246 14.77 -4.63 15.75
CA ARG A 246 15.01 -3.23 16.13
C ARG A 246 13.74 -2.50 16.53
N LEU A 247 12.64 -2.73 15.81
CA LEU A 247 11.36 -2.07 16.06
C LEU A 247 10.66 -2.64 17.30
N THR A 248 10.76 -3.96 17.53
CA THR A 248 10.08 -4.63 18.66
C THR A 248 10.95 -4.71 19.91
N GLY A 249 12.25 -4.44 19.82
CA GLY A 249 13.23 -4.62 20.90
C GLY A 249 13.40 -6.07 21.35
N ARG A 250 13.05 -7.06 20.49
CA ARG A 250 13.06 -8.48 20.82
C ARG A 250 13.70 -9.30 19.71
N GLU A 251 14.50 -10.29 20.10
CA GLU A 251 15.08 -11.27 19.19
C GLU A 251 14.02 -12.23 18.65
N ILE A 252 14.13 -12.57 17.37
CA ILE A 252 13.27 -13.53 16.69
C ILE A 252 13.91 -14.92 16.73
N GLU A 253 13.30 -15.83 17.48
CA GLU A 253 13.75 -17.22 17.62
C GLU A 253 13.48 -18.04 16.35
N ARG A 254 12.32 -17.85 15.72
CA ARG A 254 11.88 -18.61 14.55
C ARG A 254 11.10 -17.75 13.56
N ALA A 255 11.48 -17.86 12.29
CA ALA A 255 10.79 -17.25 11.17
C ALA A 255 10.18 -18.31 10.24
N TYR A 256 8.93 -18.16 9.88
CA TYR A 256 8.19 -19.03 8.98
C TYR A 256 7.92 -18.32 7.67
N VAL A 257 8.39 -18.89 6.55
CA VAL A 257 8.33 -18.27 5.23
C VAL A 257 7.77 -19.22 4.18
N ASP A 258 7.41 -18.70 3.02
CA ASP A 258 6.96 -19.52 1.91
C ASP A 258 8.14 -20.10 1.09
N LYS A 259 7.82 -20.85 0.00
CA LYS A 259 8.83 -21.46 -0.87
C LYS A 259 9.65 -20.44 -1.65
N GLY A 260 9.18 -19.22 -1.82
CA GLY A 260 9.85 -18.13 -2.50
C GLY A 260 11.11 -17.64 -1.79
N TYR A 261 11.30 -18.02 -0.51
CA TYR A 261 12.47 -17.65 0.29
C TYR A 261 13.61 -18.69 0.28
N ARG A 262 13.59 -19.69 -0.59
CA ARG A 262 14.69 -20.65 -0.71
C ARG A 262 15.99 -19.93 -1.03
N GLY A 263 17.10 -20.31 -0.35
CA GLY A 263 18.37 -19.61 -0.48
C GLY A 263 18.38 -18.23 0.18
N HIS A 264 17.67 -18.08 1.31
CA HIS A 264 17.57 -16.82 2.05
C HIS A 264 18.93 -16.40 2.65
N ASP A 265 19.04 -15.09 2.89
CA ASP A 265 20.23 -14.41 3.46
C ASP A 265 20.19 -14.25 4.98
N ALA A 266 19.19 -14.83 5.66
CA ALA A 266 19.07 -14.70 7.11
C ALA A 266 20.25 -15.38 7.82
N PRO A 267 20.96 -14.69 8.74
CA PRO A 267 22.13 -15.21 9.41
C PRO A 267 21.80 -16.38 10.37
N ASN A 268 22.72 -17.33 10.53
CA ASN A 268 22.69 -18.29 11.62
C ASN A 268 23.01 -17.56 12.95
N PRO A 269 22.41 -17.90 14.08
CA PRO A 269 21.65 -19.13 14.39
C PRO A 269 20.12 -19.04 14.21
N ARG A 270 19.59 -18.08 13.47
CA ARG A 270 18.15 -17.93 13.31
C ARG A 270 17.53 -19.14 12.62
N ARG A 271 16.44 -19.67 13.21
CA ARG A 271 15.75 -20.83 12.66
C ARG A 271 14.68 -20.37 11.69
N VAL A 272 15.00 -20.46 10.38
CA VAL A 272 14.06 -20.18 9.29
C VAL A 272 13.47 -21.49 8.79
N PHE A 273 12.14 -21.58 8.79
CA PHE A 273 11.40 -22.74 8.32
C PHE A 273 10.62 -22.39 7.06
N ILE A 274 10.96 -23.08 5.97
CA ILE A 274 10.37 -22.83 4.65
C ILE A 274 9.19 -23.77 4.42
N SER A 275 8.11 -23.28 3.85
CA SER A 275 6.92 -24.07 3.51
C SER A 275 7.28 -25.27 2.63
N GLY A 276 6.81 -26.46 3.02
CA GLY A 276 7.13 -27.74 2.36
C GLY A 276 8.45 -28.39 2.80
N GLN A 277 9.18 -27.81 3.76
CA GLN A 277 10.33 -28.45 4.39
C GLN A 277 9.86 -29.66 5.21
N LYS A 278 10.56 -30.81 5.03
CA LYS A 278 10.28 -32.05 5.77
C LYS A 278 11.29 -32.28 6.90
N ARG A 279 12.57 -32.01 6.65
CA ARG A 279 13.64 -32.25 7.64
C ARG A 279 13.56 -31.25 8.80
N GLY A 280 13.64 -31.73 10.03
CA GLY A 280 13.60 -30.89 11.24
C GLY A 280 12.22 -30.29 11.56
N VAL A 281 11.16 -30.71 10.88
CA VAL A 281 9.80 -30.16 11.03
C VAL A 281 8.87 -31.22 11.63
N PHE A 282 8.77 -31.23 12.98
CA PHE A 282 7.90 -32.13 13.73
C PHE A 282 7.25 -31.39 14.91
N GLY A 283 6.24 -32.00 15.52
CA GLY A 283 5.58 -31.48 16.72
C GLY A 283 5.09 -30.05 16.62
N ARG A 284 5.64 -29.18 17.46
CA ARG A 284 5.31 -27.75 17.53
C ARG A 284 5.68 -27.00 16.26
N ILE A 285 6.86 -27.26 15.70
CA ILE A 285 7.35 -26.58 14.49
C ILE A 285 6.41 -26.86 13.31
N LYS A 286 5.93 -28.11 13.16
CA LYS A 286 4.97 -28.47 12.12
C LYS A 286 3.65 -27.67 12.24
N ARG A 287 3.14 -27.52 13.45
CA ARG A 287 1.93 -26.69 13.71
C ARG A 287 2.17 -25.22 13.41
N GLU A 288 3.31 -24.66 13.81
CA GLU A 288 3.70 -23.28 13.57
C GLU A 288 3.88 -23.02 12.05
N LEU A 289 4.49 -23.96 11.31
CA LEU A 289 4.64 -23.87 9.85
C LEU A 289 3.27 -23.97 9.12
N THR A 290 2.35 -24.78 9.58
CA THR A 290 0.99 -24.84 9.04
C THR A 290 0.26 -23.49 9.23
N ARG A 291 0.44 -22.85 10.38
CA ARG A 291 -0.14 -21.53 10.68
C ARG A 291 0.42 -20.39 9.83
N ARG A 292 1.53 -20.58 9.11
CA ARG A 292 2.09 -19.56 8.20
C ARG A 292 1.02 -19.00 7.26
N SER A 293 0.13 -19.84 6.73
CA SER A 293 -0.93 -19.39 5.80
C SER A 293 -1.87 -18.33 6.39
N ALA A 294 -1.95 -18.20 7.72
CA ALA A 294 -2.77 -17.17 8.36
C ALA A 294 -2.35 -15.73 7.99
N ILE A 295 -1.09 -15.50 7.58
CA ILE A 295 -0.64 -14.19 7.10
C ILE A 295 -1.40 -13.73 5.84
N GLU A 296 -1.88 -14.67 5.02
CA GLU A 296 -2.65 -14.36 3.81
C GLU A 296 -3.95 -13.63 4.15
N ALA A 297 -4.62 -14.04 5.25
CA ALA A 297 -5.81 -13.34 5.76
C ALA A 297 -5.46 -11.94 6.27
N VAL A 298 -4.34 -11.77 6.99
CA VAL A 298 -3.87 -10.45 7.45
C VAL A 298 -3.61 -9.53 6.26
N ILE A 299 -2.87 -10.00 5.26
CA ILE A 299 -2.61 -9.25 4.02
C ILE A 299 -3.92 -8.95 3.28
N GLY A 300 -4.86 -9.89 3.25
CA GLY A 300 -6.20 -9.70 2.69
C GLY A 300 -6.94 -8.53 3.35
N HIS A 301 -6.97 -8.48 4.68
CA HIS A 301 -7.56 -7.37 5.44
C HIS A 301 -6.83 -6.05 5.22
N MET A 302 -5.49 -6.05 5.21
CA MET A 302 -4.71 -4.84 4.90
C MET A 302 -5.04 -4.32 3.49
N LYS A 303 -5.26 -5.21 2.52
CA LYS A 303 -5.62 -4.82 1.14
C LYS A 303 -7.06 -4.30 1.03
N ALA A 304 -8.02 -4.98 1.63
CA ALA A 304 -9.44 -4.66 1.52
C ALA A 304 -9.83 -3.42 2.34
N GLU A 305 -9.33 -3.32 3.58
CA GLU A 305 -9.76 -2.34 4.56
C GLU A 305 -8.68 -1.27 4.84
N GLY A 306 -7.39 -1.60 4.62
CA GLY A 306 -6.23 -0.76 4.92
C GLY A 306 -5.65 -0.01 3.71
N HIS A 307 -6.31 -0.02 2.56
CA HIS A 307 -5.84 0.59 1.31
C HIS A 307 -4.49 0.06 0.77
N LEU A 308 -3.97 -1.07 1.28
CA LEU A 308 -2.80 -1.71 0.70
C LEU A 308 -3.07 -2.25 -0.71
N GLY A 309 -4.34 -2.53 -1.04
CA GLY A 309 -4.78 -3.00 -2.34
C GLY A 309 -4.74 -1.93 -3.44
N ARG A 310 -4.57 -0.64 -3.11
CA ARG A 310 -4.47 0.45 -4.09
C ARG A 310 -3.84 1.70 -3.47
N CYS A 311 -2.61 2.01 -3.86
CA CYS A 311 -1.89 3.17 -3.36
C CYS A 311 -2.16 4.42 -4.21
N TYR A 312 -2.76 5.44 -3.60
CA TYR A 312 -3.04 6.76 -4.22
C TYR A 312 -1.92 7.77 -3.98
N LEU A 313 -0.97 7.48 -3.11
CA LEU A 313 0.09 8.39 -2.73
C LEU A 313 1.18 8.45 -3.81
N LYS A 314 1.83 9.60 -3.96
CA LYS A 314 2.84 9.82 -5.01
C LYS A 314 4.25 9.45 -4.53
N GLY A 315 5.03 8.89 -5.45
CA GLY A 315 6.45 8.59 -5.25
C GLY A 315 6.70 7.43 -4.32
N ARG A 316 7.97 7.03 -4.21
CA ARG A 316 8.41 5.93 -3.33
C ARG A 316 8.13 6.20 -1.85
N ALA A 317 8.27 7.45 -1.40
CA ALA A 317 7.91 7.84 -0.04
C ALA A 317 6.41 7.66 0.25
N GLY A 318 5.56 7.95 -0.74
CA GLY A 318 4.12 7.67 -0.66
C GLY A 318 3.82 6.18 -0.57
N ASP A 319 4.53 5.36 -1.34
CA ASP A 319 4.38 3.90 -1.28
C ASP A 319 4.78 3.34 0.09
N ALA A 320 5.92 3.78 0.64
CA ALA A 320 6.37 3.39 1.97
C ALA A 320 5.37 3.81 3.05
N ALA A 321 4.92 5.06 3.01
CA ALA A 321 3.91 5.57 3.94
C ALA A 321 2.61 4.74 3.91
N ASN A 322 2.13 4.37 2.72
CA ASN A 322 0.90 3.60 2.59
C ASN A 322 1.02 2.19 3.20
N VAL A 323 2.16 1.51 3.00
CA VAL A 323 2.41 0.19 3.60
C VAL A 323 2.40 0.27 5.12
N ILE A 324 3.14 1.21 5.72
CA ILE A 324 3.22 1.37 7.18
C ILE A 324 1.85 1.74 7.75
N LEU A 325 1.16 2.74 7.18
CA LEU A 325 -0.16 3.16 7.66
C LEU A 325 -1.21 2.07 7.54
N SER A 326 -1.13 1.21 6.52
CA SER A 326 -2.01 0.02 6.41
C SER A 326 -1.76 -0.98 7.54
N ALA A 327 -0.51 -1.19 7.94
CA ALA A 327 -0.13 -2.04 9.06
C ALA A 327 -0.60 -1.45 10.42
N VAL A 328 -0.36 -0.15 10.63
CA VAL A 328 -0.81 0.59 11.83
C VAL A 328 -2.33 0.51 11.97
N GLY A 329 -3.06 0.83 10.89
CA GLY A 329 -4.53 0.78 10.90
C GLY A 329 -5.07 -0.61 11.17
N TYR A 330 -4.41 -1.66 10.66
CA TYR A 330 -4.75 -3.04 10.97
C TYR A 330 -4.55 -3.36 12.45
N ASN A 331 -3.39 -3.04 13.03
CA ASN A 331 -3.09 -3.27 14.45
C ASN A 331 -4.06 -2.51 15.37
N LEU A 332 -4.32 -1.24 15.11
CA LEU A 332 -5.24 -0.43 15.92
C LEU A 332 -6.68 -0.99 15.89
N ARG A 333 -7.12 -1.57 14.75
CA ARG A 333 -8.42 -2.26 14.70
C ARG A 333 -8.46 -3.51 15.59
N LEU A 334 -7.36 -4.28 15.65
CA LEU A 334 -7.25 -5.41 16.57
C LEU A 334 -7.30 -4.96 18.03
N VAL A 335 -6.56 -3.91 18.39
CA VAL A 335 -6.59 -3.34 19.74
C VAL A 335 -8.00 -2.87 20.09
N LEU A 336 -8.67 -2.16 19.19
CA LEU A 336 -10.04 -1.69 19.42
C LEU A 336 -11.02 -2.85 19.60
N ALA A 337 -10.89 -3.91 18.82
CA ALA A 337 -11.70 -5.11 18.95
C ALA A 337 -11.46 -5.80 20.33
N TRP A 338 -10.20 -5.88 20.75
CA TRP A 338 -9.80 -6.42 22.04
C TRP A 338 -10.38 -5.62 23.21
N LEU A 339 -10.26 -4.29 23.17
CA LEU A 339 -10.82 -3.41 24.21
C LEU A 339 -12.35 -3.53 24.30
N ARG A 340 -13.03 -3.70 23.16
CA ARG A 340 -14.48 -3.96 23.14
C ARG A 340 -14.84 -5.26 23.84
N ILE A 341 -14.03 -6.31 23.71
CA ILE A 341 -14.23 -7.59 24.41
C ILE A 341 -14.07 -7.38 25.92
N ILE A 342 -13.00 -6.70 26.35
CA ILE A 342 -12.78 -6.40 27.77
C ILE A 342 -13.95 -5.60 28.34
N LEU A 343 -14.39 -4.54 27.65
CA LEU A 343 -15.52 -3.73 28.07
C LEU A 343 -16.80 -4.57 28.23
N ARG A 344 -17.08 -5.46 27.29
CA ARG A 344 -18.23 -6.37 27.38
C ARG A 344 -18.16 -7.29 28.63
N VAL A 345 -16.97 -7.84 28.91
CA VAL A 345 -16.76 -8.67 30.10
C VAL A 345 -17.01 -7.90 31.38
N ILE A 346 -16.47 -6.66 31.47
CA ILE A 346 -16.68 -5.78 32.63
C ILE A 346 -18.17 -5.46 32.82
N LEU A 347 -18.85 -5.05 31.72
CA LEU A 347 -20.28 -4.74 31.79
C LEU A 347 -21.14 -5.94 32.23
N LEU A 348 -20.84 -7.14 31.73
CA LEU A 348 -21.52 -8.36 32.11
C LEU A 348 -21.29 -8.67 33.59
N ALA A 349 -20.05 -8.53 34.09
CA ALA A 349 -19.74 -8.74 35.51
C ALA A 349 -20.49 -7.74 36.41
N LEU A 350 -20.54 -6.47 36.01
CA LEU A 350 -21.30 -5.46 36.76
C LEU A 350 -22.80 -5.77 36.76
N LEU A 351 -23.38 -6.18 35.63
CA LEU A 351 -24.79 -6.55 35.54
C LEU A 351 -25.10 -7.74 36.49
N GLN A 352 -24.23 -8.74 36.56
CA GLN A 352 -24.39 -9.87 37.47
C GLN A 352 -24.40 -9.43 38.93
N ILE A 353 -23.52 -8.51 39.33
CA ILE A 353 -23.48 -7.95 40.69
C ILE A 353 -24.80 -7.23 41.02
N PHE A 354 -25.39 -6.49 40.10
CA PHE A 354 -26.64 -5.77 40.33
C PHE A 354 -27.89 -6.68 40.29
N THR A 355 -27.82 -7.82 39.61
CA THR A 355 -28.94 -8.78 39.55
C THR A 355 -28.98 -9.76 40.73
N ILE A 356 -27.87 -9.97 41.46
CA ILE A 356 -27.82 -10.76 42.70
C ILE A 356 -28.23 -9.81 43.84
N ARG A 357 -29.48 -9.36 43.88
CA ARG A 357 -30.09 -8.88 45.13
C ARG A 357 -30.46 -10.12 45.94
N PRO A 358 -30.00 -10.27 47.20
CA PRO A 358 -30.51 -11.31 48.06
C PRO A 358 -32.02 -11.09 48.23
N ALA A 359 -32.81 -12.11 47.97
CA ALA A 359 -34.22 -12.16 48.34
C ALA A 359 -34.30 -11.97 49.87
N LEU A 360 -34.72 -10.78 50.29
CA LEU A 360 -35.07 -10.53 51.69
C LEU A 360 -36.19 -11.55 52.04
N LYS A 361 -35.87 -12.51 52.89
CA LYS A 361 -36.86 -13.38 53.46
C LYS A 361 -37.90 -12.51 54.15
N PRO A 362 -39.23 -12.70 53.92
CA PRO A 362 -40.23 -12.04 54.72
C PRO A 362 -40.09 -12.56 56.16
N ALA A 363 -39.98 -11.66 57.11
CA ALA A 363 -40.04 -11.94 58.52
C ALA A 363 -41.44 -12.46 58.84
N SER A 364 -41.54 -13.72 59.36
CA SER A 364 -42.71 -14.32 59.91
C SER A 364 -43.01 -13.77 61.30
#